data_c1493184326e47b695b02dd98e529f8d
#
_entry.id   c1493184326e47b695b02dd98e529f8d
#
_cell.length_a   1.000
_cell.length_b   1.000
_cell.length_c   1.000
_cell.angle_alpha   90.00
_cell.angle_beta   90.00
_cell.angle_gamma   90.00
#
_symmetry.space_group_name_H-M   'P 1'
#
loop_
_entity.id
_entity.type
_entity.pdbx_description
1 polymer ?
#
loop_
_entity_poly.entity_id
_entity_poly.type
_entity_poly.pdbx_seq_one_letter_code
_entity_poly.pdbx_strand_id
1 'polypeptide(L)'
;MILQPKDTTLAYRCPHCGSTVFSVVGALALSGDIIKLKCQCGCSELTLENAEDDKIRLTVPCIFCPSPHRYKVSRKLLTSRELFTFPRAYANIDILFVGSKGAVMKAVEMSDRELAEIIDDTELAHIGDANRDDFYGDEHIRDLIIFVLGDLAEEHHIHCGCDGDGDYLVEPLRESVHITCKKCGYSKEISCAGSTLDSQAFLDCTDLYLEKNDKTEN
;
A
#
# COMPACT_ATOMS: atom_id res chain seq x y z
N MET A 1 -35.29 4.40 -6.03
CA MET A 1 -34.12 4.29 -5.14
C MET A 1 -32.96 4.96 -5.88
N ILE A 2 -32.61 6.19 -5.50
CA ILE A 2 -31.52 6.92 -6.16
C ILE A 2 -30.24 6.43 -5.48
N LEU A 3 -29.43 5.66 -6.21
CA LEU A 3 -28.10 5.30 -5.78
C LEU A 3 -27.24 6.57 -5.81
N GLN A 4 -27.00 7.16 -4.65
CA GLN A 4 -25.99 8.20 -4.56
C GLN A 4 -24.64 7.54 -4.78
N PRO A 5 -23.85 7.97 -5.78
CA PRO A 5 -22.49 7.47 -5.93
C PRO A 5 -21.73 7.82 -4.65
N LYS A 6 -21.10 6.86 -4.03
CA LYS A 6 -20.23 7.07 -2.87
C LYS A 6 -19.03 7.87 -3.33
N ASP A 7 -18.97 9.13 -2.93
CA ASP A 7 -17.79 9.94 -3.12
C ASP A 7 -16.68 9.47 -2.17
N THR A 8 -15.47 9.35 -2.69
CA THR A 8 -14.28 8.99 -1.92
C THR A 8 -13.43 10.24 -1.72
N THR A 9 -13.02 10.48 -0.50
CA THR A 9 -12.08 11.56 -0.18
C THR A 9 -10.67 10.98 -0.15
N LEU A 10 -9.76 11.68 -0.82
CA LEU A 10 -8.33 11.39 -0.83
C LEU A 10 -7.61 12.56 -0.18
N ALA A 11 -6.61 12.25 0.65
CA ALA A 11 -5.74 13.27 1.23
C ALA A 11 -4.28 12.80 1.22
N TYR A 12 -3.35 13.68 0.83
CA TYR A 12 -1.90 13.45 0.90
C TYR A 12 -1.18 14.72 1.33
N ARG A 13 0.07 14.59 1.80
CA ARG A 13 0.90 15.77 2.12
C ARG A 13 1.78 16.14 0.97
N CYS A 14 1.81 17.44 0.67
CA CYS A 14 2.72 18.00 -0.32
C CYS A 14 4.16 17.99 0.22
N PRO A 15 5.12 17.34 -0.46
CA PRO A 15 6.51 17.33 -0.03
C PRO A 15 7.19 18.69 -0.13
N HIS A 16 6.64 19.62 -0.88
CA HIS A 16 7.25 20.92 -1.10
C HIS A 16 6.81 21.96 -0.07
N CYS A 17 5.50 22.04 0.23
CA CYS A 17 4.96 23.07 1.13
C CYS A 17 4.41 22.52 2.45
N GLY A 18 4.43 21.20 2.66
CA GLY A 18 3.92 20.54 3.87
C GLY A 18 2.39 20.53 4.00
N SER A 19 1.67 21.27 3.15
CA SER A 19 0.21 21.36 3.24
C SER A 19 -0.46 20.04 2.87
N THR A 20 -1.50 19.67 3.60
CA THR A 20 -2.35 18.54 3.23
C THR A 20 -3.30 18.92 2.09
N VAL A 21 -3.27 18.13 1.04
CA VAL A 21 -4.13 18.26 -0.14
C VAL A 21 -5.32 17.32 0.01
N PHE A 22 -6.53 17.88 0.06
CA PHE A 22 -7.78 17.12 0.08
C PHE A 22 -8.47 17.18 -1.27
N SER A 23 -9.01 16.06 -1.72
CA SER A 23 -9.85 15.99 -2.90
C SER A 23 -10.97 14.99 -2.72
N VAL A 24 -12.13 15.30 -3.27
CA VAL A 24 -13.27 14.39 -3.33
C VAL A 24 -13.39 13.87 -4.75
N VAL A 25 -13.34 12.54 -4.89
CA VAL A 25 -13.40 11.85 -6.17
C VAL A 25 -14.67 11.01 -6.20
N GLY A 26 -15.54 11.31 -7.14
CA GLY A 26 -16.76 10.52 -7.37
C GLY A 26 -16.43 9.18 -8.03
N ALA A 27 -17.26 8.17 -7.80
CA ALA A 27 -17.09 6.83 -8.39
C ALA A 27 -16.97 6.85 -9.93
N LEU A 28 -17.67 7.78 -10.60
CA LEU A 28 -17.57 7.97 -12.05
C LEU A 28 -16.21 8.55 -12.48
N ALA A 29 -15.61 9.41 -11.67
CA ALA A 29 -14.28 9.96 -11.97
C ALA A 29 -13.20 8.88 -11.89
N LEU A 30 -13.35 7.91 -10.98
CA LEU A 30 -12.47 6.73 -10.89
C LEU A 30 -12.54 5.82 -12.12
N SER A 31 -13.52 5.99 -12.99
CA SER A 31 -13.63 5.27 -14.27
C SER A 31 -12.88 5.96 -15.42
N GLY A 32 -12.39 7.18 -15.20
CA GLY A 32 -11.53 7.89 -16.16
C GLY A 32 -10.12 7.30 -16.22
N ASP A 33 -9.40 7.54 -17.29
CA ASP A 33 -8.07 6.94 -17.52
C ASP A 33 -7.04 7.41 -16.48
N ILE A 34 -7.10 8.69 -16.10
CA ILE A 34 -6.16 9.29 -15.16
C ILE A 34 -6.80 10.42 -14.35
N ILE A 35 -6.54 10.46 -13.06
CA ILE A 35 -6.91 11.54 -12.17
C ILE A 35 -5.64 12.12 -11.54
N LYS A 36 -5.51 13.44 -11.56
CA LYS A 36 -4.37 14.16 -10.98
C LYS A 36 -4.87 15.16 -9.93
N LEU A 37 -4.43 14.98 -8.70
CA LEU A 37 -4.75 15.86 -7.59
C LEU A 37 -3.53 16.72 -7.26
N LYS A 38 -3.57 17.97 -7.70
CA LYS A 38 -2.45 18.90 -7.56
C LYS A 38 -2.53 19.70 -6.26
N CYS A 39 -1.37 19.90 -5.64
CA CYS A 39 -1.25 20.88 -4.56
C CYS A 39 -1.41 22.31 -5.10
N GLN A 40 -1.96 23.20 -4.27
CA GLN A 40 -2.10 24.62 -4.61
C GLN A 40 -0.74 25.30 -4.91
N CYS A 41 0.35 24.82 -4.32
CA CYS A 41 1.70 25.32 -4.63
C CYS A 41 2.20 24.91 -6.04
N GLY A 42 1.51 24.01 -6.73
CA GLY A 42 1.84 23.52 -8.08
C GLY A 42 3.01 22.53 -8.13
N CYS A 43 3.69 22.25 -7.01
CA CYS A 43 4.96 21.49 -6.99
C CYS A 43 4.77 19.99 -6.75
N SER A 44 3.56 19.52 -6.42
CA SER A 44 3.29 18.10 -6.24
C SER A 44 1.93 17.70 -6.75
N GLU A 45 1.81 16.45 -7.17
CA GLU A 45 0.54 15.86 -7.58
C GLU A 45 0.45 14.39 -7.16
N LEU A 46 -0.68 13.98 -6.62
CA LEU A 46 -1.08 12.58 -6.49
C LEU A 46 -1.74 12.15 -7.79
N THR A 47 -1.31 11.03 -8.37
CA THR A 47 -1.87 10.51 -9.61
C THR A 47 -2.55 9.17 -9.36
N LEU A 48 -3.76 9.01 -9.89
CA LEU A 48 -4.50 7.75 -9.96
C LEU A 48 -4.65 7.39 -11.42
N GLU A 49 -4.16 6.24 -11.83
CA GLU A 49 -4.25 5.73 -13.21
C GLU A 49 -5.01 4.41 -13.20
N ASN A 50 -5.94 4.25 -14.13
CA ASN A 50 -6.57 2.96 -14.35
C ASN A 50 -5.52 1.98 -14.88
N ALA A 51 -5.41 0.85 -14.20
CA ALA A 51 -4.65 -0.29 -14.66
C ALA A 51 -5.60 -1.36 -15.21
N GLU A 52 -5.03 -2.40 -15.79
CA GLU A 52 -5.78 -3.59 -16.18
C GLU A 52 -6.36 -4.30 -14.94
N ASP A 53 -7.33 -5.18 -15.12
CA ASP A 53 -7.93 -6.03 -14.06
C ASP A 53 -8.65 -5.26 -12.94
N ASP A 54 -9.35 -4.17 -13.30
CA ASP A 54 -10.08 -3.31 -12.36
C ASP A 54 -9.22 -2.78 -11.20
N LYS A 55 -7.92 -2.65 -11.44
CA LYS A 55 -6.96 -2.06 -10.50
C LYS A 55 -6.68 -0.60 -10.81
N ILE A 56 -6.25 0.14 -9.80
CA ILE A 56 -5.83 1.53 -9.90
C ILE A 56 -4.39 1.63 -9.42
N ARG A 57 -3.54 2.22 -10.27
CA ARG A 57 -2.17 2.59 -9.90
C ARG A 57 -2.18 3.96 -9.24
N LEU A 58 -1.64 4.02 -8.03
CA LEU A 58 -1.47 5.25 -7.26
C LEU A 58 -0.01 5.68 -7.32
N THR A 59 0.26 6.94 -7.65
CA THR A 59 1.59 7.54 -7.51
C THR A 59 1.50 8.65 -6.47
N VAL A 60 2.04 8.39 -5.27
CA VAL A 60 1.86 9.20 -4.07
C VAL A 60 3.14 9.97 -3.75
N PRO A 61 3.14 11.30 -3.80
CA PRO A 61 4.29 12.09 -3.34
C PRO A 61 4.52 11.90 -1.84
N CYS A 62 5.77 11.88 -1.41
CA CYS A 62 6.16 11.69 -0.01
C CYS A 62 7.04 12.82 0.48
N ILE A 63 6.75 13.36 1.69
CA ILE A 63 7.56 14.44 2.28
C ILE A 63 8.96 13.98 2.72
N PHE A 64 9.16 12.68 2.88
CA PHE A 64 10.41 12.11 3.39
C PHE A 64 11.27 11.46 2.30
N CYS A 65 10.71 11.21 1.12
CA CYS A 65 11.38 10.47 0.07
C CYS A 65 11.61 11.36 -1.16
N PRO A 66 12.76 11.25 -1.82
CA PRO A 66 13.02 12.00 -3.06
C PRO A 66 12.17 11.54 -4.24
N SER A 67 11.64 10.32 -4.15
CA SER A 67 10.80 9.71 -5.19
C SER A 67 9.39 9.41 -4.65
N PRO A 68 8.35 9.50 -5.48
CA PRO A 68 7.00 9.14 -5.09
C PRO A 68 6.87 7.62 -4.90
N HIS A 69 5.97 7.22 -4.00
CA HIS A 69 5.60 5.83 -3.82
C HIS A 69 4.54 5.40 -4.83
N ARG A 70 4.61 4.15 -5.28
CA ARG A 70 3.66 3.58 -6.23
C ARG A 70 2.96 2.39 -5.59
N TYR A 71 1.63 2.37 -5.71
CA TYR A 71 0.78 1.29 -5.21
C TYR A 71 -0.16 0.86 -6.32
N LYS A 72 -0.51 -0.42 -6.37
CA LYS A 72 -1.54 -0.96 -7.26
C LYS A 72 -2.61 -1.61 -6.39
N VAL A 73 -3.80 -1.07 -6.41
CA VAL A 73 -4.91 -1.46 -5.53
C VAL A 73 -6.17 -1.74 -6.34
N SER A 74 -7.05 -2.59 -5.81
CA SER A 74 -8.35 -2.83 -6.45
C SER A 74 -9.21 -1.56 -6.37
N ARG A 75 -9.98 -1.29 -7.41
CA ARG A 75 -10.97 -0.19 -7.42
C ARG A 75 -11.96 -0.33 -6.28
N LYS A 76 -12.38 -1.56 -5.98
CA LYS A 76 -13.30 -1.89 -4.88
C LYS A 76 -12.75 -1.41 -3.53
N LEU A 77 -11.44 -1.52 -3.31
CA LEU A 77 -10.79 -1.06 -2.08
C LEU A 77 -10.94 0.45 -1.88
N LEU A 78 -10.73 1.24 -2.94
CA LEU A 78 -10.85 2.70 -2.85
C LEU A 78 -12.29 3.15 -2.59
N THR A 79 -13.29 2.36 -2.97
CA THR A 79 -14.72 2.75 -2.89
C THR A 79 -15.50 2.08 -1.77
N SER A 80 -15.00 1.01 -1.16
CA SER A 80 -15.76 0.15 -0.24
C SER A 80 -15.45 0.33 1.23
N ARG A 81 -14.27 0.84 1.59
CA ARG A 81 -13.84 0.98 2.99
C ARG A 81 -14.11 2.38 3.53
N GLU A 82 -14.41 2.46 4.84
CA GLU A 82 -14.64 3.74 5.50
C GLU A 82 -13.36 4.57 5.60
N LEU A 83 -12.25 3.95 5.92
CA LEU A 83 -10.92 4.55 5.91
C LEU A 83 -9.90 3.51 5.48
N PHE A 84 -9.02 3.91 4.58
CA PHE A 84 -7.82 3.16 4.19
C PHE A 84 -6.63 4.11 4.16
N THR A 85 -5.51 3.70 4.75
CA THR A 85 -4.29 4.49 4.80
C THR A 85 -3.14 3.74 4.12
N PHE A 86 -2.23 4.50 3.53
CA PHE A 86 -1.03 3.95 2.90
C PHE A 86 0.18 4.46 3.68
N PRO A 87 0.82 3.57 4.44
CA PRO A 87 1.99 3.92 5.21
C PRO A 87 3.21 4.11 4.31
N ARG A 88 4.16 4.89 4.77
CA ARG A 88 5.50 4.95 4.20
C ARG A 88 6.25 3.66 4.52
N ALA A 89 7.00 3.12 3.55
CA ALA A 89 7.71 1.85 3.66
C ALA A 89 8.77 1.79 4.81
N TYR A 90 9.22 2.91 5.37
CA TYR A 90 10.30 2.96 6.37
C TYR A 90 9.97 3.77 7.63
N ALA A 91 8.74 4.16 7.82
CA ALA A 91 8.29 4.85 9.02
C ALA A 91 6.79 4.64 9.19
N ASN A 92 6.33 4.50 10.42
CA ASN A 92 4.91 4.35 10.76
C ASN A 92 4.15 5.67 10.53
N ILE A 93 4.28 6.24 9.33
CA ILE A 93 3.67 7.51 8.95
C ILE A 93 2.88 7.29 7.68
N ASP A 94 1.60 7.51 7.75
CA ASP A 94 0.71 7.45 6.61
C ASP A 94 0.95 8.60 5.64
N ILE A 95 1.08 8.29 4.35
CA ILE A 95 1.34 9.28 3.29
C ILE A 95 0.13 9.54 2.41
N LEU A 96 -0.84 8.63 2.39
CA LEU A 96 -2.10 8.78 1.68
C LEU A 96 -3.25 8.24 2.54
N PHE A 97 -4.35 8.96 2.56
CA PHE A 97 -5.58 8.63 3.26
C PHE A 97 -6.72 8.58 2.25
N VAL A 98 -7.50 7.50 2.30
CA VAL A 98 -8.62 7.26 1.37
C VAL A 98 -9.84 6.81 2.17
N GLY A 99 -11.01 7.39 1.91
CA GLY A 99 -12.23 6.98 2.61
C GLY A 99 -13.33 8.03 2.62
N SER A 100 -14.22 7.96 3.61
CA SER A 100 -15.22 9.00 3.82
C SER A 100 -14.56 10.29 4.30
N LYS A 101 -15.14 11.44 3.95
CA LYS A 101 -14.59 12.76 4.31
C LYS A 101 -14.28 12.89 5.80
N GLY A 102 -15.21 12.47 6.67
CA GLY A 102 -15.03 12.57 8.12
C GLY A 102 -13.93 11.67 8.66
N ALA A 103 -13.84 10.46 8.14
CA ALA A 103 -12.79 9.51 8.53
C ALA A 103 -11.40 9.99 8.10
N VAL A 104 -11.27 10.45 6.85
CA VAL A 104 -10.01 10.99 6.31
C VAL A 104 -9.56 12.24 7.08
N MET A 105 -10.44 13.19 7.36
CA MET A 105 -10.08 14.38 8.14
C MET A 105 -9.56 14.02 9.52
N LYS A 106 -10.24 13.09 10.21
CA LYS A 106 -9.81 12.64 11.54
C LYS A 106 -8.46 11.92 11.50
N ALA A 107 -8.24 11.08 10.50
CA ALA A 107 -6.97 10.37 10.35
C ALA A 107 -5.80 11.32 10.06
N VAL A 108 -6.02 12.33 9.22
CA VAL A 108 -5.04 13.39 8.95
C VAL A 108 -4.70 14.18 10.21
N GLU A 109 -5.71 14.58 11.03
CA GLU A 109 -5.46 15.27 12.30
C GLU A 109 -4.64 14.42 13.29
N MET A 110 -4.89 13.12 13.34
CA MET A 110 -4.10 12.20 14.17
C MET A 110 -2.66 12.13 13.68
N SER A 111 -2.47 11.94 12.38
CA SER A 111 -1.14 11.91 11.76
C SER A 111 -0.40 13.25 11.89
N ASP A 112 -1.10 14.40 11.90
CA ASP A 112 -0.49 15.72 12.16
C ASP A 112 0.05 15.82 13.60
N ARG A 113 -0.65 15.26 14.58
CA ARG A 113 -0.19 15.23 15.97
C ARG A 113 1.02 14.32 16.14
N GLU A 114 0.98 13.12 15.57
CA GLU A 114 2.09 12.17 15.60
C GLU A 114 3.35 12.78 14.97
N LEU A 115 3.21 13.49 13.86
CA LEU A 115 4.32 14.21 13.23
C LEU A 115 4.86 15.35 14.10
N ALA A 116 3.98 16.10 14.77
CA ALA A 116 4.40 17.19 15.66
C ALA A 116 5.17 16.63 16.87
N GLU A 117 4.72 15.52 17.45
CA GLU A 117 5.42 14.83 18.54
C GLU A 117 6.80 14.33 18.10
N ILE A 118 6.90 13.75 16.90
CA ILE A 118 8.19 13.31 16.36
C ILE A 118 9.13 14.51 16.12
N ILE A 119 8.64 15.65 15.69
CA ILE A 119 9.44 16.85 15.43
C ILE A 119 9.91 17.48 16.76
N ASP A 120 9.05 17.50 17.79
CA ASP A 120 9.41 18.07 19.12
C ASP A 120 10.37 17.17 19.91
N ASP A 121 10.30 15.84 19.73
CA ASP A 121 11.11 14.87 20.48
C ASP A 121 12.51 14.65 19.87
N THR A 122 12.84 15.26 18.71
CA THR A 122 14.06 14.88 18.03
C THR A 122 14.99 16.03 17.74
N GLU A 123 16.22 15.80 18.08
CA GLU A 123 17.42 16.04 17.29
C GLU A 123 17.29 15.51 15.84
N LEU A 124 16.18 15.79 15.16
CA LEU A 124 15.84 15.32 13.81
C LEU A 124 16.70 15.96 12.69
N ALA A 125 17.76 16.71 13.07
CA ALA A 125 18.79 17.21 12.16
C ALA A 125 19.61 16.08 11.49
N HIS A 126 19.47 14.81 11.91
CA HIS A 126 20.29 13.69 11.45
C HIS A 126 19.55 12.58 10.70
N ILE A 127 18.26 12.72 10.39
CA ILE A 127 17.53 11.68 9.61
C ILE A 127 17.99 11.63 8.13
N GLY A 128 18.76 12.56 7.66
CA GLY A 128 19.35 12.54 6.30
C GLY A 128 20.49 11.55 6.09
N ASP A 129 21.14 11.08 7.17
CA ASP A 129 22.40 10.32 7.11
C ASP A 129 22.39 8.98 7.85
N ALA A 130 21.21 8.44 8.21
CA ALA A 130 21.14 7.10 8.78
C ALA A 130 21.54 6.07 7.73
N ASN A 131 22.69 5.45 7.96
CA ASN A 131 23.27 4.35 7.21
C ASN A 131 22.18 3.34 6.79
N ARG A 132 22.08 3.09 5.48
CA ARG A 132 21.10 2.21 4.84
C ARG A 132 21.32 0.71 5.10
N ASP A 133 22.30 0.32 5.91
CA ASP A 133 22.77 -1.07 5.97
C ASP A 133 22.27 -1.89 7.17
N ASP A 134 21.50 -1.32 8.11
CA ASP A 134 21.05 -2.03 9.32
C ASP A 134 19.51 -2.16 9.45
N PHE A 135 18.75 -2.09 8.35
CA PHE A 135 17.29 -2.27 8.42
C PHE A 135 16.91 -3.74 8.33
N TYR A 136 16.57 -4.32 9.47
CA TYR A 136 15.77 -5.53 9.62
C TYR A 136 14.45 -5.38 8.86
N GLY A 137 13.97 -6.44 8.22
CA GLY A 137 12.79 -6.47 7.37
C GLY A 137 11.64 -5.63 7.90
N ASP A 138 11.15 -4.74 7.06
CA ASP A 138 10.22 -3.70 7.44
C ASP A 138 8.85 -4.29 7.77
N GLU A 139 8.38 -4.10 9.01
CA GLU A 139 7.05 -4.56 9.46
C GLU A 139 5.94 -4.05 8.53
N HIS A 140 6.09 -2.85 7.97
CA HIS A 140 5.10 -2.27 7.06
C HIS A 140 5.10 -2.92 5.68
N ILE A 141 6.27 -3.28 5.15
CA ILE A 141 6.34 -4.06 3.90
C ILE A 141 5.68 -5.41 4.12
N ARG A 142 5.93 -6.05 5.25
CA ARG A 142 5.30 -7.31 5.64
C ARG A 142 3.78 -7.19 5.70
N ASP A 143 3.26 -6.18 6.37
CA ASP A 143 1.82 -5.96 6.51
C ASP A 143 1.16 -5.66 5.15
N LEU A 144 1.86 -4.93 4.29
CA LEU A 144 1.43 -4.65 2.92
C LEU A 144 1.40 -5.91 2.04
N ILE A 145 2.42 -6.76 2.17
CA ILE A 145 2.47 -8.07 1.50
C ILE A 145 1.31 -8.95 1.97
N ILE A 146 1.06 -9.04 3.28
CA ILE A 146 -0.06 -9.82 3.83
C ILE A 146 -1.40 -9.29 3.30
N PHE A 147 -1.55 -7.98 3.20
CA PHE A 147 -2.74 -7.36 2.65
C PHE A 147 -2.96 -7.73 1.17
N VAL A 148 -1.90 -7.60 0.33
CA VAL A 148 -1.96 -7.98 -1.09
C VAL A 148 -2.25 -9.47 -1.25
N LEU A 149 -1.67 -10.33 -0.41
CA LEU A 149 -1.98 -11.76 -0.39
C LEU A 149 -3.45 -12.03 -0.07
N GLY A 150 -4.05 -11.27 0.84
CA GLY A 150 -5.47 -11.33 1.14
C GLY A 150 -6.34 -11.00 -0.08
N ASP A 151 -6.03 -9.89 -0.76
CA ASP A 151 -6.75 -9.47 -1.98
C ASP A 151 -6.59 -10.50 -3.11
N LEU A 152 -5.37 -11.03 -3.35
CA LEU A 152 -5.12 -12.07 -4.35
C LEU A 152 -5.85 -13.38 -4.04
N ALA A 153 -5.99 -13.73 -2.76
CA ALA A 153 -6.73 -14.92 -2.34
C ALA A 153 -8.23 -14.74 -2.55
N GLU A 154 -8.80 -13.58 -2.21
CA GLU A 154 -10.21 -13.25 -2.41
C GLU A 154 -10.60 -13.21 -3.90
N GLU A 155 -9.67 -12.74 -4.75
CA GLU A 155 -9.87 -12.65 -6.20
C GLU A 155 -9.51 -13.94 -6.96
N HIS A 156 -9.10 -15.02 -6.27
CA HIS A 156 -8.67 -16.29 -6.85
C HIS A 156 -7.44 -16.20 -7.76
N HIS A 157 -6.56 -15.23 -7.49
CA HIS A 157 -5.32 -14.98 -8.21
C HIS A 157 -4.08 -15.67 -7.62
N ILE A 158 -4.27 -16.57 -6.63
CA ILE A 158 -3.19 -17.42 -6.10
C ILE A 158 -3.29 -18.80 -6.71
N HIS A 159 -2.27 -19.19 -7.47
CA HIS A 159 -2.19 -20.45 -8.19
C HIS A 159 -1.28 -21.43 -7.47
N CYS A 160 -1.78 -22.63 -7.23
CA CYS A 160 -1.04 -23.73 -6.60
C CYS A 160 -1.26 -25.05 -7.36
N GLY A 161 -0.83 -26.17 -6.81
CA GLY A 161 -1.03 -27.48 -7.42
C GLY A 161 -2.41 -28.11 -7.24
N CYS A 162 -3.39 -27.35 -6.75
CA CYS A 162 -4.77 -27.82 -6.57
C CYS A 162 -5.61 -27.62 -7.83
N ASP A 163 -6.57 -28.55 -8.06
CA ASP A 163 -7.63 -28.34 -9.04
C ASP A 163 -8.73 -27.45 -8.40
N GLY A 164 -8.59 -26.13 -8.53
CA GLY A 164 -9.49 -25.12 -7.99
C GLY A 164 -8.92 -24.37 -6.79
N ASP A 165 -9.79 -23.76 -5.95
CA ASP A 165 -9.37 -22.86 -4.88
C ASP A 165 -8.53 -23.57 -3.82
N GLY A 166 -7.39 -22.96 -3.50
CA GLY A 166 -6.51 -23.36 -2.43
C GLY A 166 -7.09 -23.02 -1.03
N ASP A 167 -6.45 -23.51 0.00
CA ASP A 167 -6.62 -23.06 1.39
C ASP A 167 -5.26 -22.56 1.86
N TYR A 168 -5.11 -21.25 1.97
CA TYR A 168 -3.81 -20.62 2.15
C TYR A 168 -3.57 -20.27 3.62
N LEU A 169 -2.37 -20.65 4.10
CA LEU A 169 -1.82 -20.20 5.37
C LEU A 169 -0.74 -19.17 5.07
N VAL A 170 -0.85 -17.99 5.69
CA VAL A 170 0.14 -16.93 5.60
C VAL A 170 0.82 -16.78 6.94
N GLU A 171 2.12 -16.97 6.98
CA GLU A 171 2.95 -16.89 8.17
C GLU A 171 3.96 -15.74 8.03
N PRO A 172 3.82 -14.68 8.85
CA PRO A 172 4.81 -13.61 8.89
C PRO A 172 6.08 -14.10 9.59
N LEU A 173 7.20 -14.03 8.90
CA LEU A 173 8.53 -14.25 9.42
C LEU A 173 9.23 -12.90 9.70
N ARG A 174 10.44 -12.95 10.23
CA ARG A 174 11.17 -11.72 10.61
C ARG A 174 11.52 -10.85 9.39
N GLU A 175 11.92 -11.47 8.28
CA GLU A 175 12.43 -10.82 7.07
C GLU A 175 11.65 -11.20 5.81
N SER A 176 10.57 -11.98 5.97
CA SER A 176 9.77 -12.49 4.86
C SER A 176 8.35 -12.82 5.29
N VAL A 177 7.48 -13.04 4.31
CA VAL A 177 6.16 -13.64 4.49
C VAL A 177 6.15 -14.97 3.75
N HIS A 178 5.80 -16.04 4.46
CA HIS A 178 5.66 -17.37 3.88
C HIS A 178 4.18 -17.68 3.65
N ILE A 179 3.83 -18.04 2.42
CA ILE A 179 2.49 -18.50 2.07
C ILE A 179 2.53 -19.97 1.68
N THR A 180 1.64 -20.77 2.23
CA THR A 180 1.52 -22.20 1.97
C THR A 180 0.08 -22.60 1.69
N CYS A 181 -0.12 -23.38 0.64
CA CYS A 181 -1.41 -24.05 0.43
C CYS A 181 -1.52 -25.28 1.32
N LYS A 182 -2.48 -25.30 2.26
CA LYS A 182 -2.71 -26.41 3.18
C LYS A 182 -3.17 -27.68 2.49
N LYS A 183 -3.78 -27.58 1.29
CA LYS A 183 -4.28 -28.73 0.53
C LYS A 183 -3.20 -29.48 -0.21
N CYS A 184 -2.27 -28.79 -0.87
CA CYS A 184 -1.27 -29.41 -1.74
C CYS A 184 0.18 -29.19 -1.26
N GLY A 185 0.43 -28.36 -0.23
CA GLY A 185 1.76 -28.09 0.30
C GLY A 185 2.63 -27.18 -0.57
N TYR A 186 2.12 -26.65 -1.67
CA TYR A 186 2.84 -25.64 -2.46
C TYR A 186 3.02 -24.38 -1.64
N SER A 187 4.18 -23.75 -1.73
CA SER A 187 4.50 -22.59 -0.93
C SER A 187 5.32 -21.56 -1.70
N LYS A 188 5.40 -20.36 -1.16
CA LYS A 188 6.32 -19.32 -1.62
C LYS A 188 6.74 -18.46 -0.45
N GLU A 189 8.00 -18.07 -0.46
CA GLU A 189 8.55 -17.10 0.47
C GLU A 189 8.72 -15.76 -0.26
N ILE A 190 8.23 -14.68 0.34
CA ILE A 190 8.25 -13.32 -0.19
C ILE A 190 9.10 -12.50 0.77
N SER A 191 10.25 -12.03 0.31
CA SER A 191 11.17 -11.25 1.12
C SER A 191 10.59 -9.90 1.48
N CYS A 192 10.69 -9.52 2.75
CA CYS A 192 10.44 -8.17 3.25
C CYS A 192 11.75 -7.40 3.46
N ALA A 193 12.90 -8.11 3.41
CA ALA A 193 14.23 -7.54 3.54
C ALA A 193 14.81 -7.30 2.15
N GLY A 194 15.35 -6.13 1.92
CA GLY A 194 16.06 -5.86 0.68
C GLY A 194 15.60 -4.58 -0.01
N SER A 195 16.21 -4.31 -1.16
CA SER A 195 15.85 -3.13 -1.93
C SER A 195 14.36 -3.17 -2.27
N THR A 196 13.74 -2.02 -2.18
CA THR A 196 12.33 -1.75 -2.58
C THR A 196 11.92 -2.33 -3.94
N LEU A 197 12.85 -2.83 -4.74
CA LEU A 197 12.60 -3.41 -6.06
C LEU A 197 11.91 -4.78 -6.01
N ASP A 198 12.31 -5.68 -5.10
CA ASP A 198 11.72 -7.02 -5.01
C ASP A 198 10.34 -6.98 -4.35
N SER A 199 10.20 -6.16 -3.30
CA SER A 199 8.90 -5.91 -2.65
C SER A 199 7.95 -5.18 -3.59
N GLN A 200 8.44 -4.26 -4.41
CA GLN A 200 7.67 -3.49 -5.36
C GLN A 200 7.18 -4.35 -6.53
N ALA A 201 7.99 -5.28 -7.00
CA ALA A 201 7.59 -6.26 -8.01
C ALA A 201 6.45 -7.15 -7.51
N PHE A 202 6.45 -7.50 -6.22
CA PHE A 202 5.36 -8.24 -5.60
C PHE A 202 4.08 -7.40 -5.45
N LEU A 203 4.20 -6.13 -5.06
CA LEU A 203 3.05 -5.21 -4.95
C LEU A 203 2.38 -4.91 -6.29
N ASP A 204 3.12 -5.05 -7.39
CA ASP A 204 2.59 -4.93 -8.75
C ASP A 204 2.10 -6.28 -9.34
N CYS A 205 2.20 -7.37 -8.56
CA CYS A 205 1.80 -8.71 -8.99
C CYS A 205 0.28 -8.81 -9.14
N THR A 206 -0.18 -9.33 -10.28
CA THR A 206 -1.60 -9.63 -10.54
C THR A 206 -1.94 -11.07 -10.21
N ASP A 207 -0.98 -11.97 -10.32
CA ASP A 207 -1.13 -13.41 -10.10
C ASP A 207 0.08 -13.93 -9.34
N LEU A 208 -0.16 -14.74 -8.32
CA LEU A 208 0.87 -15.38 -7.51
C LEU A 208 0.89 -16.87 -7.78
N TYR A 209 2.04 -17.38 -8.18
CA TYR A 209 2.26 -18.82 -8.39
C TYR A 209 3.08 -19.39 -7.24
N LEU A 210 2.51 -20.39 -6.56
CA LEU A 210 3.18 -21.15 -5.52
C LEU A 210 3.97 -22.30 -6.15
N GLU A 211 5.12 -22.61 -5.57
CA GLU A 211 6.02 -23.65 -6.05
C GLU A 211 5.96 -24.89 -5.14
N LYS A 212 6.23 -26.07 -5.72
CA LYS A 212 6.31 -27.29 -4.94
C LYS A 212 7.53 -27.22 -4.02
N ASN A 213 7.32 -27.43 -2.75
CA ASN A 213 8.39 -27.40 -1.78
C ASN A 213 9.20 -28.71 -1.89
N ASP A 214 10.33 -28.70 -2.61
CA ASP A 214 11.23 -29.86 -2.74
C ASP A 214 12.09 -30.12 -1.48
N LYS A 215 11.77 -29.49 -0.35
CA LYS A 215 12.50 -29.65 0.93
C LYS A 215 11.84 -30.66 1.86
N THR A 216 11.49 -31.87 1.38
CA THR A 216 11.19 -33.00 2.26
C THR A 216 11.87 -34.27 1.73
N GLU A 217 13.19 -34.31 1.79
CA GLU A 217 13.98 -35.53 1.87
C GLU A 217 15.31 -35.21 2.57
N ASN A 218 15.32 -35.30 3.91
CA ASN A 218 16.36 -35.96 4.70
C ASN A 218 16.00 -35.94 6.18
#